data_bddc25c1b8eafae2e4dbb7597cc96aff
#
_entry.id   bddc25c1b8eafae2e4dbb7597cc96aff
#
_cell.length_a   1.000
_cell.length_b   1.000
_cell.length_c   1.000
_cell.angle_alpha   90.00
_cell.angle_beta   90.00
_cell.angle_gamma   90.00
#
_symmetry.space_group_name_H-M   'P 1'
#
loop_
_entity.id
_entity.type
_entity.pdbx_description
1 polymer ?
#
loop_
_entity_poly.entity_id
_entity_poly.type
_entity_poly.pdbx_seq_one_letter_code
_entity_poly.pdbx_strand_id
1 'polypeptide(L)'
;MSVGTSIAVFCVSVAASLVASLVFARKLDEVSERLGASEGLHGILTALGADAPEISTAIAAMAASHGKLGVGVVIGSNVFNLAALLGLSAIVAGHVGIHRHGLLFNGGAALLVTGVGTALVLQAIGAIAATLLLVAVLGPYVFFLSIRPARMRRILPAGPVQRFVIAAVTEEIEDLRTGEEAPKATLADTLALVPSLAVIVAGSVGMVHAATDLGRHWGVSDIVVGTLILASLTSLPNLLTAVRLALHGRGAAVASEALNSNSLNLLGGLALPALAVTLGAASGVETFSRSEERRVGKECRL
;
A
#
# COMPACT_ATOMS: atom_id res chain seq x y z
N MET A 1 14.87 -23.09 -11.33
CA MET A 1 14.80 -22.75 -12.79
C MET A 1 16.21 -22.46 -13.31
N SER A 2 16.44 -22.46 -14.66
CA SER A 2 17.69 -21.90 -15.17
C SER A 2 17.75 -20.39 -14.93
N VAL A 3 18.96 -19.81 -14.78
CA VAL A 3 19.12 -18.35 -14.56
C VAL A 3 18.43 -17.55 -15.67
N GLY A 4 18.59 -17.97 -16.95
CA GLY A 4 17.93 -17.32 -18.07
C GLY A 4 16.39 -17.36 -17.98
N THR A 5 15.83 -18.50 -17.54
CA THR A 5 14.37 -18.62 -17.33
C THR A 5 13.90 -17.70 -16.19
N SER A 6 14.65 -17.67 -15.07
CA SER A 6 14.30 -16.79 -13.94
C SER A 6 14.37 -15.31 -14.34
N ILE A 7 15.37 -14.89 -15.12
CA ILE A 7 15.43 -13.53 -15.65
C ILE A 7 14.23 -13.21 -16.56
N ALA A 8 13.90 -14.12 -17.49
CA ALA A 8 12.78 -13.92 -18.38
C ALA A 8 11.45 -13.82 -17.63
N VAL A 9 11.19 -14.73 -16.68
CA VAL A 9 10.01 -14.70 -15.81
C VAL A 9 9.97 -13.41 -15.01
N PHE A 10 11.09 -12.99 -14.43
CA PHE A 10 11.19 -11.75 -13.68
C PHE A 10 10.79 -10.53 -14.52
N CYS A 11 11.42 -10.35 -15.69
CA CYS A 11 11.15 -9.22 -16.58
C CYS A 11 9.71 -9.20 -17.08
N VAL A 12 9.15 -10.34 -17.48
CA VAL A 12 7.76 -10.44 -17.92
C VAL A 12 6.79 -10.12 -16.78
N SER A 13 7.06 -10.66 -15.59
CA SER A 13 6.24 -10.43 -14.40
C SER A 13 6.23 -8.97 -13.97
N VAL A 14 7.40 -8.31 -13.96
CA VAL A 14 7.53 -6.87 -13.71
C VAL A 14 6.72 -6.07 -14.74
N ALA A 15 6.95 -6.30 -16.02
CA ALA A 15 6.27 -5.56 -17.09
C ALA A 15 4.74 -5.75 -17.03
N ALA A 16 4.28 -6.99 -16.84
CA ALA A 16 2.86 -7.29 -16.73
C ALA A 16 2.22 -6.60 -15.51
N SER A 17 2.86 -6.67 -14.35
CA SER A 17 2.38 -6.04 -13.12
C SER A 17 2.32 -4.52 -13.25
N LEU A 18 3.35 -3.87 -13.81
CA LEU A 18 3.40 -2.42 -14.00
C LEU A 18 2.31 -1.94 -14.98
N VAL A 19 2.16 -2.60 -16.14
CA VAL A 19 1.13 -2.23 -17.13
C VAL A 19 -0.26 -2.43 -16.53
N ALA A 20 -0.49 -3.55 -15.86
CA ALA A 20 -1.79 -3.83 -15.22
C ALA A 20 -2.10 -2.82 -14.09
N SER A 21 -1.10 -2.39 -13.32
CA SER A 21 -1.26 -1.35 -12.27
C SER A 21 -1.68 -0.01 -12.86
N LEU A 22 -1.08 0.42 -13.96
CA LEU A 22 -1.48 1.67 -14.63
C LEU A 22 -2.93 1.61 -15.14
N VAL A 23 -3.36 0.46 -15.66
CA VAL A 23 -4.74 0.23 -16.08
C VAL A 23 -5.66 0.22 -14.86
N PHE A 24 -5.29 -0.53 -13.82
CA PHE A 24 -6.06 -0.66 -12.59
C PHE A 24 -6.29 0.69 -11.91
N ALA A 25 -5.22 1.48 -11.73
CA ALA A 25 -5.31 2.81 -11.12
C ALA A 25 -6.25 3.74 -11.90
N ARG A 26 -6.12 3.80 -13.24
CA ARG A 26 -7.02 4.60 -14.08
C ARG A 26 -8.48 4.18 -13.97
N LYS A 27 -8.74 2.86 -14.00
CA LYS A 27 -10.10 2.33 -13.92
C LYS A 27 -10.70 2.51 -12.53
N LEU A 28 -9.89 2.43 -11.49
CA LEU A 28 -10.31 2.71 -10.12
C LEU A 28 -10.68 4.18 -9.94
N ASP A 29 -9.91 5.07 -10.55
CA ASP A 29 -10.15 6.51 -10.63
C ASP A 29 -11.52 6.80 -11.26
N GLU A 30 -11.76 6.33 -12.49
CA GLU A 30 -13.02 6.48 -13.21
C GLU A 30 -14.22 5.91 -12.43
N VAL A 31 -14.07 4.75 -11.79
CA VAL A 31 -15.14 4.10 -11.00
C VAL A 31 -15.43 4.86 -9.72
N SER A 32 -14.40 5.35 -9.01
CA SER A 32 -14.58 6.13 -7.78
C SER A 32 -15.36 7.42 -8.02
N GLU A 33 -15.08 8.08 -9.14
CA GLU A 33 -15.80 9.27 -9.57
C GLU A 33 -17.28 8.98 -9.90
N ARG A 34 -17.54 7.88 -10.61
CA ARG A 34 -18.91 7.42 -10.91
C ARG A 34 -19.72 7.14 -9.64
N LEU A 35 -19.08 6.57 -8.62
CA LEU A 35 -19.73 6.28 -7.33
C LEU A 35 -19.95 7.52 -6.48
N GLY A 36 -19.51 8.70 -6.95
CA GLY A 36 -19.62 9.97 -6.23
C GLY A 36 -18.76 9.98 -4.97
N ALA A 37 -17.61 9.31 -4.99
CA ALA A 37 -16.65 9.36 -3.91
C ALA A 37 -16.27 10.82 -3.61
N SER A 38 -16.01 11.13 -2.34
CA SER A 38 -15.44 12.43 -2.00
C SER A 38 -14.04 12.55 -2.63
N GLU A 39 -13.59 13.77 -2.94
CA GLU A 39 -12.29 14.00 -3.55
C GLU A 39 -11.14 13.37 -2.73
N GLY A 40 -11.22 13.44 -1.38
CA GLY A 40 -10.26 12.77 -0.50
C GLY A 40 -10.32 11.24 -0.58
N LEU A 41 -11.51 10.63 -0.66
CA LEU A 41 -11.64 9.18 -0.83
C LEU A 41 -11.15 8.73 -2.22
N HIS A 42 -11.42 9.54 -3.25
CA HIS A 42 -10.91 9.34 -4.59
C HIS A 42 -9.37 9.28 -4.59
N GLY A 43 -8.70 10.25 -3.97
CA GLY A 43 -7.24 10.25 -3.85
C GLY A 43 -6.67 9.01 -3.14
N ILE A 44 -7.31 8.56 -2.04
CA ILE A 44 -6.91 7.32 -1.35
C ILE A 44 -7.06 6.09 -2.26
N LEU A 45 -8.17 6.00 -3.00
CA LEU A 45 -8.41 4.87 -3.91
C LEU A 45 -7.40 4.86 -5.07
N THR A 46 -7.07 6.02 -5.60
CA THR A 46 -6.04 6.15 -6.65
C THR A 46 -4.66 5.74 -6.13
N ALA A 47 -4.28 6.20 -4.92
CA ALA A 47 -3.05 5.78 -4.27
C ALA A 47 -3.02 4.25 -4.04
N LEU A 48 -4.12 3.66 -3.54
CA LEU A 48 -4.22 2.21 -3.36
C LEU A 48 -4.06 1.46 -4.70
N GLY A 49 -4.58 2.01 -5.79
CA GLY A 49 -4.39 1.46 -7.14
C GLY A 49 -2.94 1.47 -7.59
N ALA A 50 -2.23 2.55 -7.32
CA ALA A 50 -0.82 2.70 -7.63
C ALA A 50 0.07 1.80 -6.74
N ASP A 51 -0.30 1.61 -5.47
CA ASP A 51 0.39 0.74 -4.51
C ASP A 51 0.08 -0.76 -4.69
N ALA A 52 -0.88 -1.12 -5.54
CA ALA A 52 -1.31 -2.51 -5.70
C ALA A 52 -0.16 -3.49 -6.03
N PRO A 53 0.85 -3.17 -6.88
CA PRO A 53 2.00 -4.04 -7.11
C PRO A 53 2.85 -4.25 -5.86
N GLU A 54 3.09 -3.22 -5.07
CA GLU A 54 3.89 -3.26 -3.84
C GLU A 54 3.22 -4.16 -2.80
N ILE A 55 1.96 -3.87 -2.50
CA ILE A 55 1.15 -4.62 -1.54
C ILE A 55 1.02 -6.09 -1.98
N SER A 56 0.70 -6.34 -3.25
CA SER A 56 0.56 -7.70 -3.78
C SER A 56 1.88 -8.48 -3.73
N THR A 57 3.02 -7.82 -4.01
CA THR A 57 4.34 -8.45 -3.96
C THR A 57 4.73 -8.79 -2.52
N ALA A 58 4.47 -7.89 -1.56
CA ALA A 58 4.71 -8.15 -0.14
C ALA A 58 3.85 -9.31 0.37
N ILE A 59 2.55 -9.33 0.03
CA ILE A 59 1.63 -10.44 0.37
C ILE A 59 2.11 -11.75 -0.26
N ALA A 60 2.46 -11.75 -1.55
CA ALA A 60 2.94 -12.94 -2.25
C ALA A 60 4.22 -13.50 -1.61
N ALA A 61 5.16 -12.63 -1.22
CA ALA A 61 6.39 -13.04 -0.54
C ALA A 61 6.10 -13.66 0.83
N MET A 62 5.22 -13.07 1.63
CA MET A 62 4.85 -13.62 2.95
C MET A 62 4.09 -14.94 2.82
N ALA A 63 3.17 -15.04 1.86
CA ALA A 63 2.42 -16.26 1.58
C ALA A 63 3.33 -17.40 1.08
N ALA A 64 4.40 -17.09 0.36
CA ALA A 64 5.43 -18.06 -0.07
C ALA A 64 6.47 -18.37 1.03
N SER A 65 6.25 -17.96 2.27
CA SER A 65 7.17 -18.16 3.41
C SER A 65 8.50 -17.39 3.28
N HIS A 66 8.56 -16.37 2.43
CA HIS A 66 9.68 -15.44 2.27
C HIS A 66 9.45 -14.13 3.04
N GLY A 67 9.14 -14.21 4.35
CA GLY A 67 8.78 -13.06 5.18
C GLY A 67 9.81 -11.92 5.15
N LYS A 68 11.11 -12.23 5.12
CA LYS A 68 12.18 -11.22 5.01
C LYS A 68 12.12 -10.46 3.68
N LEU A 69 11.77 -11.14 2.58
CA LEU A 69 11.58 -10.51 1.29
C LEU A 69 10.37 -9.55 1.34
N GLY A 70 9.23 -10.00 1.88
CA GLY A 70 8.02 -9.18 2.01
C GLY A 70 8.23 -7.94 2.88
N VAL A 71 8.87 -8.09 4.05
CA VAL A 71 9.26 -6.96 4.90
C VAL A 71 10.21 -6.02 4.15
N GLY A 72 11.16 -6.57 3.38
CA GLY A 72 12.07 -5.81 2.54
C GLY A 72 11.34 -4.97 1.51
N VAL A 73 10.34 -5.54 0.81
CA VAL A 73 9.50 -4.80 -0.15
C VAL A 73 8.83 -3.61 0.52
N VAL A 74 8.14 -3.82 1.64
CA VAL A 74 7.42 -2.72 2.33
C VAL A 74 8.35 -1.63 2.82
N ILE A 75 9.45 -1.98 3.49
CA ILE A 75 10.42 -0.99 3.98
C ILE A 75 11.08 -0.26 2.81
N GLY A 76 11.49 -1.02 1.78
CA GLY A 76 12.14 -0.46 0.60
C GLY A 76 11.22 0.49 -0.17
N SER A 77 9.95 0.11 -0.39
CA SER A 77 8.96 0.96 -1.04
C SER A 77 8.73 2.25 -0.24
N ASN A 78 8.61 2.17 1.08
CA ASN A 78 8.43 3.36 1.91
C ASN A 78 9.62 4.30 1.83
N VAL A 79 10.85 3.78 1.86
CA VAL A 79 12.07 4.60 1.68
C VAL A 79 12.12 5.18 0.26
N PHE A 80 11.81 4.37 -0.76
CA PHE A 80 11.78 4.80 -2.15
C PHE A 80 10.72 5.89 -2.37
N ASN A 81 9.53 5.71 -1.84
CA ASN A 81 8.44 6.69 -1.96
C ASN A 81 8.83 8.03 -1.31
N LEU A 82 9.39 8.03 -0.11
CA LEU A 82 9.86 9.28 0.52
C LEU A 82 11.05 9.91 -0.22
N ALA A 83 12.04 9.13 -0.63
CA ALA A 83 13.25 9.65 -1.24
C ALA A 83 13.07 9.97 -2.72
N ALA A 84 12.54 9.03 -3.51
CA ALA A 84 12.47 9.16 -4.97
C ALA A 84 11.27 9.98 -5.41
N LEU A 85 10.06 9.77 -4.83
CA LEU A 85 8.90 10.55 -5.23
C LEU A 85 9.11 12.04 -4.94
N LEU A 86 9.52 12.39 -3.71
CA LEU A 86 9.76 13.79 -3.35
C LEU A 86 11.02 14.34 -4.02
N GLY A 87 12.14 13.61 -3.94
CA GLY A 87 13.43 14.08 -4.42
C GLY A 87 13.46 14.24 -5.94
N LEU A 88 13.06 13.22 -6.70
CA LEU A 88 13.08 13.26 -8.16
C LEU A 88 12.01 14.25 -8.69
N SER A 89 10.84 14.28 -8.07
CA SER A 89 9.80 15.26 -8.43
C SER A 89 10.27 16.69 -8.21
N ALA A 90 11.00 16.96 -7.11
CA ALA A 90 11.57 18.28 -6.86
C ALA A 90 12.67 18.64 -7.87
N ILE A 91 13.51 17.68 -8.27
CA ILE A 91 14.54 17.89 -9.30
C ILE A 91 13.90 18.21 -10.65
N VAL A 92 12.89 17.44 -11.07
CA VAL A 92 12.24 17.58 -12.37
C VAL A 92 11.39 18.87 -12.46
N ALA A 93 10.67 19.21 -11.42
CA ALA A 93 9.80 20.38 -11.37
C ALA A 93 10.50 21.65 -10.85
N GLY A 94 11.71 21.53 -10.33
CA GLY A 94 12.46 22.63 -9.73
C GLY A 94 12.07 22.94 -8.28
N HIS A 95 10.85 22.63 -7.87
CA HIS A 95 10.37 22.77 -6.49
C HIS A 95 9.14 21.90 -6.23
N VAL A 96 8.89 21.60 -4.96
CA VAL A 96 7.66 20.95 -4.49
C VAL A 96 7.04 21.86 -3.44
N GLY A 97 5.93 22.51 -3.79
CA GLY A 97 5.14 23.29 -2.84
C GLY A 97 4.43 22.36 -1.86
N ILE A 98 4.45 22.69 -0.57
CA ILE A 98 3.82 21.86 0.47
C ILE A 98 2.93 22.75 1.33
N HIS A 99 1.69 22.33 1.57
CA HIS A 99 0.77 23.01 2.49
C HIS A 99 1.01 22.53 3.93
N ARG A 100 1.03 23.49 4.87
CA ARG A 100 1.47 23.20 6.24
C ARG A 100 0.50 22.26 7.00
N HIS A 101 -0.80 22.51 6.89
CA HIS A 101 -1.79 21.73 7.66
C HIS A 101 -1.92 20.33 7.07
N GLY A 102 -1.95 20.19 5.75
CA GLY A 102 -1.95 18.90 5.04
C GLY A 102 -0.72 18.08 5.40
N LEU A 103 0.49 18.69 5.33
CA LEU A 103 1.73 18.00 5.70
C LEU A 103 1.74 17.54 7.16
N LEU A 104 1.28 18.40 8.10
CA LEU A 104 1.25 18.03 9.53
C LEU A 104 0.23 16.92 9.81
N PHE A 105 -0.90 16.93 9.12
CA PHE A 105 -1.95 15.92 9.26
C PHE A 105 -1.51 14.58 8.68
N ASN A 106 -1.07 14.56 7.42
CA ASN A 106 -0.61 13.36 6.72
C ASN A 106 0.69 12.84 7.32
N GLY A 107 1.65 13.71 7.59
CA GLY A 107 2.93 13.38 8.20
C GLY A 107 2.78 12.87 9.63
N GLY A 108 1.88 13.45 10.41
CA GLY A 108 1.54 12.97 11.75
C GLY A 108 0.96 11.54 11.72
N ALA A 109 0.00 11.29 10.83
CA ALA A 109 -0.55 9.95 10.63
C ALA A 109 0.53 8.97 10.15
N ALA A 110 1.35 9.34 9.16
CA ALA A 110 2.42 8.51 8.63
C ALA A 110 3.50 8.18 9.69
N LEU A 111 3.86 9.12 10.57
CA LEU A 111 4.79 8.87 11.67
C LEU A 111 4.22 7.87 12.68
N LEU A 112 2.96 8.00 13.07
CA LEU A 112 2.30 7.04 13.96
C LEU A 112 2.24 5.65 13.33
N VAL A 113 1.83 5.56 12.07
CA VAL A 113 1.76 4.31 11.31
C VAL A 113 3.15 3.68 11.18
N THR A 114 4.19 4.47 10.86
CA THR A 114 5.57 3.99 10.78
C THR A 114 6.08 3.50 12.13
N GLY A 115 5.75 4.18 13.23
CA GLY A 115 6.08 3.74 14.59
C GLY A 115 5.46 2.38 14.93
N VAL A 116 4.18 2.18 14.61
CA VAL A 116 3.49 0.89 14.80
C VAL A 116 4.09 -0.20 13.91
N GLY A 117 4.34 0.10 12.63
CA GLY A 117 4.99 -0.84 11.70
C GLY A 117 6.38 -1.25 12.14
N THR A 118 7.17 -0.30 12.64
CA THR A 118 8.50 -0.57 13.21
C THR A 118 8.41 -1.46 14.45
N ALA A 119 7.46 -1.18 15.36
CA ALA A 119 7.23 -2.00 16.55
C ALA A 119 6.81 -3.43 16.19
N LEU A 120 6.03 -3.62 15.11
CA LEU A 120 5.66 -4.94 14.58
C LEU A 120 6.90 -5.66 14.01
N VAL A 121 7.72 -5.01 13.19
CA VAL A 121 8.93 -5.60 12.60
C VAL A 121 9.95 -5.99 13.67
N LEU A 122 10.09 -5.16 14.71
CA LEU A 122 10.96 -5.44 15.88
C LEU A 122 10.33 -6.45 16.86
N GLN A 123 9.13 -6.99 16.55
CA GLN A 123 8.39 -7.92 17.40
C GLN A 123 8.07 -7.37 18.82
N ALA A 124 8.10 -6.04 18.99
CA ALA A 124 7.73 -5.38 20.24
C ALA A 124 6.21 -5.46 20.51
N ILE A 125 5.41 -5.58 19.44
CA ILE A 125 3.97 -5.81 19.50
C ILE A 125 3.58 -6.93 18.53
N GLY A 126 2.51 -7.66 18.85
CA GLY A 126 1.98 -8.71 17.98
C GLY A 126 1.15 -8.13 16.80
N ALA A 127 0.93 -8.97 15.78
CA ALA A 127 0.21 -8.58 14.56
C ALA A 127 -1.23 -8.09 14.82
N ILE A 128 -1.95 -8.68 15.78
CA ILE A 128 -3.30 -8.25 16.17
C ILE A 128 -3.26 -6.81 16.72
N ALA A 129 -2.36 -6.54 17.69
CA ALA A 129 -2.23 -5.22 18.28
C ALA A 129 -1.79 -4.18 17.25
N ALA A 130 -0.82 -4.51 16.39
CA ALA A 130 -0.37 -3.64 15.32
C ALA A 130 -1.51 -3.29 14.36
N THR A 131 -2.26 -4.28 13.89
CA THR A 131 -3.39 -4.05 12.97
C THR A 131 -4.46 -3.17 13.62
N LEU A 132 -4.83 -3.43 14.87
CA LEU A 132 -5.81 -2.61 15.59
C LEU A 132 -5.35 -1.16 15.76
N LEU A 133 -4.07 -0.94 16.09
CA LEU A 133 -3.48 0.40 16.21
C LEU A 133 -3.45 1.12 14.85
N LEU A 134 -3.06 0.42 13.77
CA LEU A 134 -3.07 0.99 12.42
C LEU A 134 -4.49 1.38 11.99
N VAL A 135 -5.46 0.52 12.22
CA VAL A 135 -6.88 0.82 11.93
C VAL A 135 -7.38 1.97 12.80
N ALA A 136 -6.95 2.06 14.06
CA ALA A 136 -7.33 3.17 14.96
C ALA A 136 -6.74 4.53 14.52
N VAL A 137 -5.59 4.54 13.84
CA VAL A 137 -4.99 5.76 13.26
C VAL A 137 -5.59 6.06 11.89
N LEU A 138 -5.60 5.07 10.99
CA LEU A 138 -6.02 5.26 9.60
C LEU A 138 -7.54 5.35 9.44
N GLY A 139 -8.33 4.71 10.29
CA GLY A 139 -9.78 4.77 10.25
C GLY A 139 -10.32 6.19 10.36
N PRO A 140 -10.01 6.95 11.43
CA PRO A 140 -10.37 8.36 11.54
C PRO A 140 -9.78 9.21 10.41
N TYR A 141 -8.54 8.95 10.00
CA TYR A 141 -7.90 9.64 8.90
C TYR A 141 -8.71 9.52 7.60
N VAL A 142 -8.99 8.29 7.16
CA VAL A 142 -9.81 8.01 5.97
C VAL A 142 -11.23 8.56 6.13
N PHE A 143 -11.82 8.44 7.33
CA PHE A 143 -13.14 8.98 7.63
C PHE A 143 -13.21 10.50 7.39
N PHE A 144 -12.25 11.26 7.92
CA PHE A 144 -12.22 12.71 7.72
C PHE A 144 -11.98 13.11 6.25
N LEU A 145 -11.13 12.40 5.53
CA LEU A 145 -10.96 12.62 4.08
C LEU A 145 -12.21 12.25 3.27
N SER A 146 -13.03 11.33 3.77
CA SER A 146 -14.25 10.88 3.08
C SER A 146 -15.45 11.79 3.28
N ILE A 147 -15.41 12.75 4.23
CA ILE A 147 -16.55 13.62 4.53
C ILE A 147 -16.26 15.07 4.14
N ARG A 148 -17.32 15.76 3.71
CA ARG A 148 -17.22 17.19 3.33
C ARG A 148 -16.87 18.06 4.56
N PRO A 149 -16.04 19.12 4.40
CA PRO A 149 -15.68 20.05 5.47
C PRO A 149 -16.87 20.64 6.24
N ALA A 150 -17.99 20.88 5.56
CA ALA A 150 -19.22 21.37 6.18
C ALA A 150 -19.82 20.37 7.20
N ARG A 151 -19.67 19.05 6.97
CA ARG A 151 -20.12 18.01 7.92
C ARG A 151 -19.17 17.90 9.10
N MET A 152 -17.86 18.10 8.90
CA MET A 152 -16.87 18.09 9.97
C MET A 152 -17.17 19.14 11.06
N ARG A 153 -17.66 20.33 10.64
CA ARG A 153 -18.08 21.40 11.58
C ARG A 153 -19.20 20.98 12.53
N ARG A 154 -19.98 19.96 12.16
CA ARG A 154 -21.09 19.46 13.00
C ARG A 154 -20.65 18.30 13.90
N ILE A 155 -19.62 17.56 13.50
CA ILE A 155 -19.15 16.35 14.20
C ILE A 155 -18.08 16.72 15.24
N LEU A 156 -17.13 17.59 14.86
CA LEU A 156 -16.04 18.00 15.73
C LEU A 156 -16.48 19.16 16.64
N PRO A 157 -16.13 19.15 17.94
CA PRO A 157 -16.39 20.27 18.82
C PRO A 157 -15.64 21.51 18.32
N ALA A 158 -16.30 22.68 18.43
CA ALA A 158 -15.71 23.95 18.01
C ALA A 158 -14.43 24.23 18.81
N GLY A 159 -13.31 24.40 18.09
CA GLY A 159 -12.02 24.62 18.74
C GLY A 159 -10.82 24.55 17.78
N PRO A 160 -9.60 24.59 18.32
CA PRO A 160 -8.38 24.54 17.52
C PRO A 160 -8.26 23.27 16.68
N VAL A 161 -8.66 22.12 17.23
CA VAL A 161 -8.61 20.81 16.54
C VAL A 161 -9.55 20.78 15.33
N GLN A 162 -10.79 21.28 15.48
CA GLN A 162 -11.74 21.39 14.37
C GLN A 162 -11.17 22.24 13.23
N ARG A 163 -10.62 23.42 13.58
CA ARG A 163 -10.02 24.35 12.61
C ARG A 163 -8.84 23.70 11.88
N PHE A 164 -7.97 23.03 12.63
CA PHE A 164 -6.80 22.33 12.07
C PHE A 164 -7.22 21.21 11.11
N VAL A 165 -8.12 20.31 11.52
CA VAL A 165 -8.55 19.17 10.68
C VAL A 165 -9.26 19.67 9.42
N ILE A 166 -10.14 20.69 9.55
CA ILE A 166 -10.83 21.26 8.37
C ILE A 166 -9.84 21.91 7.42
N ALA A 167 -8.85 22.67 7.93
CA ALA A 167 -7.84 23.28 7.08
C ALA A 167 -7.00 22.22 6.36
N ALA A 168 -6.52 21.21 7.09
CA ALA A 168 -5.73 20.11 6.53
C ALA A 168 -6.47 19.34 5.43
N VAL A 169 -7.72 18.97 5.68
CA VAL A 169 -8.53 18.25 4.69
C VAL A 169 -8.89 19.13 3.50
N THR A 170 -9.10 20.43 3.70
CA THR A 170 -9.37 21.36 2.59
C THR A 170 -8.14 21.52 1.70
N GLU A 171 -6.95 21.69 2.30
CA GLU A 171 -5.67 21.74 1.58
C GLU A 171 -5.46 20.44 0.78
N GLU A 172 -5.68 19.26 1.38
CA GLU A 172 -5.55 17.97 0.72
C GLU A 172 -6.50 17.82 -0.48
N ILE A 173 -7.76 18.21 -0.30
CA ILE A 173 -8.77 18.17 -1.37
C ILE A 173 -8.39 19.09 -2.53
N GLU A 174 -7.88 20.31 -2.25
CA GLU A 174 -7.42 21.24 -3.28
C GLU A 174 -6.24 20.66 -4.07
N ASP A 175 -5.33 19.98 -3.39
CA ASP A 175 -4.17 19.33 -4.01
C ASP A 175 -4.55 18.14 -4.89
N LEU A 176 -5.55 17.38 -4.48
CA LEU A 176 -6.06 16.21 -5.23
C LEU A 176 -6.94 16.60 -6.43
N ARG A 177 -7.48 17.82 -6.49
CA ARG A 177 -8.30 18.28 -7.62
C ARG A 177 -7.50 18.33 -8.91
N THR A 178 -7.73 17.39 -9.80
CA THR A 178 -7.00 17.30 -11.07
C THR A 178 -7.43 18.33 -12.10
N GLY A 179 -8.57 18.99 -11.93
CA GLY A 179 -9.11 19.92 -12.94
C GLY A 179 -9.50 19.29 -14.27
N GLU A 180 -9.15 18.03 -14.49
CA GLU A 180 -9.58 17.23 -15.62
C GLU A 180 -10.82 16.43 -15.20
N GLU A 181 -11.94 16.63 -15.89
CA GLU A 181 -13.10 15.73 -15.74
C GLU A 181 -12.68 14.36 -16.25
N ALA A 182 -12.64 13.36 -15.36
CA ALA A 182 -12.38 12.00 -15.79
C ALA A 182 -13.53 11.50 -16.70
N PRO A 183 -13.23 10.68 -17.73
CA PRO A 183 -14.25 10.11 -18.59
C PRO A 183 -15.27 9.34 -17.75
N LYS A 184 -16.56 9.47 -18.04
CA LYS A 184 -17.62 8.76 -17.32
C LYS A 184 -17.39 7.25 -17.39
N ALA A 185 -17.11 6.64 -16.24
CA ALA A 185 -16.90 5.21 -16.14
C ALA A 185 -18.09 4.41 -16.68
N THR A 186 -17.80 3.38 -17.43
CA THR A 186 -18.75 2.41 -17.95
C THR A 186 -18.79 1.14 -17.09
N LEU A 187 -19.75 0.24 -17.33
CA LEU A 187 -19.72 -1.09 -16.70
C LEU A 187 -18.46 -1.88 -17.09
N ALA A 188 -17.98 -1.70 -18.32
CA ALA A 188 -16.75 -2.33 -18.78
C ALA A 188 -15.52 -1.88 -17.97
N ASP A 189 -15.46 -0.62 -17.55
CA ASP A 189 -14.37 -0.09 -16.71
C ASP A 189 -14.37 -0.74 -15.33
N THR A 190 -15.55 -0.92 -14.74
CA THR A 190 -15.70 -1.64 -13.47
C THR A 190 -15.28 -3.11 -13.60
N LEU A 191 -15.67 -3.76 -14.68
CA LEU A 191 -15.30 -5.16 -14.95
C LEU A 191 -13.81 -5.31 -15.26
N ALA A 192 -13.14 -4.30 -15.80
CA ALA A 192 -11.70 -4.31 -16.08
C ALA A 192 -10.83 -4.30 -14.82
N LEU A 193 -11.35 -3.89 -13.66
CA LEU A 193 -10.64 -3.91 -12.39
C LEU A 193 -10.23 -5.34 -11.98
N VAL A 194 -11.12 -6.31 -12.17
CA VAL A 194 -10.87 -7.71 -11.76
C VAL A 194 -9.71 -8.34 -12.52
N PRO A 195 -9.69 -8.35 -13.87
CA PRO A 195 -8.56 -8.91 -14.60
C PRO A 195 -7.26 -8.12 -14.40
N SER A 196 -7.32 -6.79 -14.24
CA SER A 196 -6.12 -6.00 -13.94
C SER A 196 -5.52 -6.41 -12.59
N LEU A 197 -6.33 -6.52 -11.55
CA LEU A 197 -5.87 -6.99 -10.24
C LEU A 197 -5.34 -8.44 -10.32
N ALA A 198 -5.99 -9.31 -11.06
CA ALA A 198 -5.52 -10.70 -11.25
C ALA A 198 -4.13 -10.73 -11.91
N VAL A 199 -3.88 -9.89 -12.92
CA VAL A 199 -2.57 -9.78 -13.57
C VAL A 199 -1.52 -9.19 -12.62
N ILE A 200 -1.86 -8.18 -11.81
CA ILE A 200 -0.96 -7.64 -10.77
C ILE A 200 -0.56 -8.75 -9.80
N VAL A 201 -1.51 -9.50 -9.26
CA VAL A 201 -1.25 -10.59 -8.31
C VAL A 201 -0.41 -11.69 -8.97
N ALA A 202 -0.75 -12.15 -10.16
CA ALA A 202 0.02 -13.16 -10.89
C ALA A 202 1.46 -12.68 -11.19
N GLY A 203 1.62 -11.43 -11.61
CA GLY A 203 2.91 -10.80 -11.82
C GLY A 203 3.72 -10.72 -10.51
N SER A 204 3.10 -10.34 -9.41
CA SER A 204 3.75 -10.29 -8.08
C SER A 204 4.24 -11.67 -7.65
N VAL A 205 3.45 -12.72 -7.83
CA VAL A 205 3.86 -14.11 -7.54
C VAL A 205 5.05 -14.51 -8.43
N GLY A 206 4.98 -14.23 -9.73
CA GLY A 206 6.08 -14.48 -10.66
C GLY A 206 7.37 -13.73 -10.29
N MET A 207 7.27 -12.45 -9.91
CA MET A 207 8.41 -11.65 -9.44
C MET A 207 9.05 -12.26 -8.20
N VAL A 208 8.26 -12.64 -7.19
CA VAL A 208 8.76 -13.23 -5.94
C VAL A 208 9.50 -14.52 -6.21
N HIS A 209 8.93 -15.45 -7.00
CA HIS A 209 9.58 -16.71 -7.33
C HIS A 209 10.87 -16.51 -8.12
N ALA A 210 10.85 -15.67 -9.13
CA ALA A 210 12.04 -15.41 -9.95
C ALA A 210 13.11 -14.66 -9.16
N ALA A 211 12.74 -13.68 -8.35
CA ALA A 211 13.66 -12.90 -7.53
C ALA A 211 14.35 -13.75 -6.45
N THR A 212 13.61 -14.65 -5.81
CA THR A 212 14.19 -15.59 -4.83
C THR A 212 15.14 -16.60 -5.46
N ASP A 213 14.80 -17.11 -6.65
CA ASP A 213 15.70 -18.00 -7.42
C ASP A 213 17.01 -17.29 -7.79
N LEU A 214 16.92 -16.07 -8.30
CA LEU A 214 18.08 -15.24 -8.68
C LEU A 214 18.90 -14.86 -7.44
N GLY A 215 18.24 -14.45 -6.36
CA GLY A 215 18.91 -14.12 -5.09
C GLY A 215 19.73 -15.29 -4.55
N ARG A 216 19.17 -16.50 -4.56
CA ARG A 216 19.88 -17.73 -4.18
C ARG A 216 21.08 -18.01 -5.09
N HIS A 217 20.90 -17.84 -6.40
CA HIS A 217 21.96 -18.09 -7.37
C HIS A 217 23.15 -17.15 -7.20
N TRP A 218 22.89 -15.87 -6.89
CA TRP A 218 23.91 -14.85 -6.72
C TRP A 218 24.33 -14.62 -5.26
N GLY A 219 23.80 -15.38 -4.30
CA GLY A 219 24.12 -15.25 -2.88
C GLY A 219 23.60 -13.93 -2.25
N VAL A 220 22.57 -13.32 -2.86
CA VAL A 220 21.94 -12.10 -2.34
C VAL A 220 20.82 -12.46 -1.37
N SER A 221 20.79 -11.83 -0.21
CA SER A 221 19.77 -12.11 0.82
C SER A 221 18.39 -11.59 0.40
N ASP A 222 17.32 -12.29 0.83
CA ASP A 222 15.92 -11.94 0.56
C ASP A 222 15.59 -10.49 0.95
N ILE A 223 16.12 -10.00 2.07
CA ILE A 223 15.88 -8.63 2.54
C ILE A 223 16.44 -7.59 1.55
N VAL A 224 17.63 -7.85 1.00
CA VAL A 224 18.27 -6.95 0.02
C VAL A 224 17.53 -6.99 -1.31
N VAL A 225 17.14 -8.18 -1.78
CA VAL A 225 16.33 -8.34 -3.01
C VAL A 225 15.00 -7.59 -2.86
N GLY A 226 14.33 -7.76 -1.73
CA GLY A 226 13.07 -7.07 -1.43
C GLY A 226 13.24 -5.54 -1.37
N THR A 227 14.21 -5.06 -0.60
CA THR A 227 14.37 -3.63 -0.31
C THR A 227 14.88 -2.83 -1.51
N LEU A 228 15.83 -3.37 -2.27
CA LEU A 228 16.48 -2.61 -3.34
C LEU A 228 15.87 -2.90 -4.72
N ILE A 229 15.57 -4.16 -5.02
CA ILE A 229 15.17 -4.56 -6.36
C ILE A 229 13.65 -4.51 -6.50
N LEU A 230 12.94 -5.32 -5.72
CA LEU A 230 11.48 -5.42 -5.86
C LEU A 230 10.79 -4.10 -5.49
N ALA A 231 11.17 -3.50 -4.35
CA ALA A 231 10.60 -2.24 -3.91
C ALA A 231 10.74 -1.13 -4.97
N SER A 232 11.95 -0.92 -5.50
CA SER A 232 12.18 0.11 -6.51
C SER A 232 11.36 -0.12 -7.80
N LEU A 233 11.23 -1.37 -8.23
CA LEU A 233 10.49 -1.69 -9.46
C LEU A 233 8.98 -1.58 -9.25
N THR A 234 8.47 -2.05 -8.13
CA THR A 234 7.02 -1.98 -7.84
C THR A 234 6.54 -0.56 -7.55
N SER A 235 7.42 0.33 -7.07
CA SER A 235 7.12 1.76 -6.82
C SER A 235 7.21 2.64 -8.07
N LEU A 236 7.56 2.10 -9.24
CA LEU A 236 7.63 2.89 -10.47
C LEU A 236 6.31 3.57 -10.86
N PRO A 237 5.12 2.94 -10.72
CA PRO A 237 3.85 3.61 -11.00
C PRO A 237 3.66 4.86 -10.14
N ASN A 238 3.95 4.79 -8.83
CA ASN A 238 3.89 5.91 -7.91
C ASN A 238 4.86 7.03 -8.33
N LEU A 239 6.08 6.66 -8.69
CA LEU A 239 7.07 7.64 -9.16
C LEU A 239 6.60 8.37 -10.43
N LEU A 240 6.04 7.66 -11.41
CA LEU A 240 5.52 8.28 -12.63
C LEU A 240 4.36 9.25 -12.33
N THR A 241 3.47 8.87 -11.42
CA THR A 241 2.37 9.74 -10.97
C THR A 241 2.91 10.97 -10.25
N ALA A 242 3.84 10.80 -9.31
CA ALA A 242 4.45 11.89 -8.56
C ALA A 242 5.18 12.90 -9.47
N VAL A 243 5.98 12.42 -10.43
CA VAL A 243 6.65 13.30 -11.40
C VAL A 243 5.63 14.05 -12.26
N ARG A 244 4.56 13.39 -12.71
CA ARG A 244 3.49 14.05 -13.46
C ARG A 244 2.81 15.15 -12.63
N LEU A 245 2.46 14.87 -11.38
CA LEU A 245 1.86 15.85 -10.47
C LEU A 245 2.80 17.04 -10.26
N ALA A 246 4.08 16.79 -10.02
CA ALA A 246 5.08 17.85 -9.82
C ALA A 246 5.23 18.75 -11.05
N LEU A 247 5.27 18.18 -12.26
CA LEU A 247 5.33 18.95 -13.52
C LEU A 247 4.10 19.84 -13.74
N HIS A 248 2.95 19.50 -13.15
CA HIS A 248 1.74 20.32 -13.16
C HIS A 248 1.66 21.31 -11.97
N GLY A 249 2.76 21.50 -11.23
CA GLY A 249 2.83 22.41 -10.10
C GLY A 249 2.12 21.94 -8.83
N ARG A 250 1.81 20.63 -8.72
CA ARG A 250 1.01 20.00 -7.65
C ARG A 250 1.92 19.32 -6.61
N GLY A 251 2.89 20.05 -6.11
CA GLY A 251 3.89 19.51 -5.19
C GLY A 251 3.31 18.97 -3.88
N ALA A 252 2.26 19.61 -3.36
CA ALA A 252 1.60 19.13 -2.14
C ALA A 252 0.94 17.75 -2.35
N ALA A 253 0.32 17.51 -3.52
CA ALA A 253 -0.22 16.20 -3.86
C ALA A 253 0.86 15.11 -3.92
N VAL A 254 2.09 15.44 -4.38
CA VAL A 254 3.23 14.51 -4.35
C VAL A 254 3.59 14.12 -2.91
N ALA A 255 3.63 15.10 -2.00
CA ALA A 255 3.93 14.84 -0.60
C ALA A 255 2.84 13.98 0.07
N SER A 256 1.57 14.28 -0.20
CA SER A 256 0.43 13.49 0.27
C SER A 256 0.46 12.06 -0.27
N GLU A 257 0.73 11.88 -1.56
CA GLU A 257 0.84 10.56 -2.19
C GLU A 257 1.94 9.72 -1.53
N ALA A 258 3.14 10.28 -1.33
CA ALA A 258 4.25 9.58 -0.69
C ALA A 258 3.93 9.14 0.74
N LEU A 259 3.26 9.99 1.53
CA LEU A 259 2.89 9.69 2.92
C LEU A 259 1.73 8.70 3.01
N ASN A 260 0.74 8.81 2.12
CA ASN A 260 -0.40 7.90 2.03
C ASN A 260 0.02 6.51 1.58
N SER A 261 0.86 6.41 0.54
CA SER A 261 1.44 5.16 0.08
C SER A 261 2.20 4.43 1.20
N ASN A 262 3.04 5.14 1.98
CA ASN A 262 3.71 4.56 3.13
C ASN A 262 2.73 3.96 4.15
N SER A 263 1.63 4.63 4.41
CA SER A 263 0.61 4.19 5.35
C SER A 263 -0.16 2.97 4.84
N LEU A 264 -0.53 2.97 3.55
CA LEU A 264 -1.20 1.86 2.89
C LEU A 264 -0.31 0.62 2.80
N ASN A 265 0.97 0.79 2.48
CA ASN A 265 1.95 -0.29 2.43
C ASN A 265 2.16 -0.95 3.79
N LEU A 266 2.24 -0.17 4.87
CA LEU A 266 2.38 -0.73 6.23
C LEU A 266 1.12 -1.49 6.67
N LEU A 267 -0.07 -0.99 6.37
CA LEU A 267 -1.30 -1.71 6.68
C LEU A 267 -1.49 -2.93 5.75
N GLY A 268 -1.51 -2.70 4.43
CA GLY A 268 -1.85 -3.72 3.43
C GLY A 268 -0.74 -4.72 3.17
N GLY A 269 0.51 -4.25 3.09
CA GLY A 269 1.67 -5.07 2.76
C GLY A 269 2.36 -5.72 3.95
N LEU A 270 2.18 -5.21 5.18
CA LEU A 270 2.84 -5.74 6.37
C LEU A 270 1.86 -6.27 7.42
N ALA A 271 0.99 -5.41 7.97
CA ALA A 271 0.19 -5.76 9.14
C ALA A 271 -0.91 -6.79 8.82
N LEU A 272 -1.66 -6.59 7.73
CA LEU A 272 -2.71 -7.55 7.34
C LEU A 272 -2.16 -8.94 6.98
N PRO A 273 -1.08 -9.09 6.20
CA PRO A 273 -0.45 -10.40 5.98
C PRO A 273 0.07 -11.04 7.27
N ALA A 274 0.72 -10.26 8.15
CA ALA A 274 1.18 -10.78 9.44
C ALA A 274 0.03 -11.25 10.32
N LEU A 275 -1.10 -10.54 10.31
CA LEU A 275 -2.33 -10.93 11.00
C LEU A 275 -2.88 -12.24 10.41
N ALA A 276 -2.96 -12.36 9.08
CA ALA A 276 -3.45 -13.56 8.41
C ALA A 276 -2.60 -14.81 8.77
N VAL A 277 -1.27 -14.66 8.78
CA VAL A 277 -0.36 -15.72 9.21
C VAL A 277 -0.59 -16.10 10.69
N THR A 278 -0.75 -15.11 11.56
CA THR A 278 -0.98 -15.33 12.99
C THR A 278 -2.30 -16.07 13.24
N LEU A 279 -3.38 -15.67 12.57
CA LEU A 279 -4.70 -16.30 12.69
C LEU A 279 -4.72 -17.70 12.05
N GLY A 280 -4.06 -17.88 10.92
CA GLY A 280 -3.90 -19.19 10.28
C GLY A 280 -3.12 -20.17 11.13
N ALA A 281 -2.06 -19.73 11.79
CA ALA A 281 -1.30 -20.55 12.73
C ALA A 281 -2.14 -20.93 13.96
N ALA A 282 -2.92 -19.98 14.50
CA ALA A 282 -3.80 -20.24 15.65
C ALA A 282 -4.90 -21.28 15.30
N SER A 283 -5.52 -21.17 14.12
CA SER A 283 -6.53 -22.15 13.66
C SER A 283 -5.94 -23.53 13.36
N GLY A 284 -4.70 -23.59 12.86
CA GLY A 284 -3.96 -24.84 12.64
C GLY A 284 -3.62 -25.57 13.94
N VAL A 285 -3.24 -24.85 14.99
CA VAL A 285 -2.97 -25.41 16.33
C VAL A 285 -4.24 -25.98 16.95
N GLU A 286 -5.39 -25.31 16.85
CA GLU A 286 -6.66 -25.84 17.36
C GLU A 286 -7.11 -27.11 16.63
N THR A 287 -6.96 -27.18 15.30
CA THR A 287 -7.30 -28.38 14.53
C THR A 287 -6.38 -29.55 14.84
N PHE A 288 -5.09 -29.29 15.07
CA PHE A 288 -4.12 -30.31 15.46
C PHE A 288 -4.39 -30.84 16.86
N SER A 289 -4.63 -29.95 17.85
CA SER A 289 -5.00 -30.34 19.23
C SER A 289 -6.27 -31.19 19.27
N ARG A 290 -7.34 -30.78 18.58
CA ARG A 290 -8.58 -31.58 18.49
C ARG A 290 -8.42 -32.90 17.78
N SER A 291 -7.49 -33.04 16.83
CA SER A 291 -7.20 -34.32 16.16
C SER A 291 -6.43 -35.25 17.06
N GLU A 292 -5.50 -34.76 17.90
CA GLU A 292 -4.78 -35.57 18.90
C GLU A 292 -5.68 -36.00 20.04
N GLU A 293 -6.53 -35.14 20.60
CA GLU A 293 -7.50 -35.55 21.63
C GLU A 293 -8.47 -36.62 21.14
N ARG A 294 -8.90 -36.58 19.89
CA ARG A 294 -9.72 -37.62 19.27
C ARG A 294 -8.96 -38.94 19.07
N ARG A 295 -7.65 -38.87 18.82
CA ARG A 295 -6.80 -40.04 18.66
C ARG A 295 -6.55 -40.72 20.00
N VAL A 296 -6.16 -39.97 21.02
CA VAL A 296 -5.95 -40.44 22.40
C VAL A 296 -7.25 -40.98 22.99
N GLY A 297 -8.39 -40.31 22.78
CA GLY A 297 -9.69 -40.78 23.26
C GLY A 297 -10.21 -42.08 22.58
N LYS A 298 -9.68 -42.46 21.40
CA LYS A 298 -9.96 -43.76 20.76
C LYS A 298 -9.04 -44.86 21.26
N GLU A 299 -7.79 -44.56 21.61
CA GLU A 299 -6.83 -45.52 22.12
C GLU A 299 -7.11 -45.92 23.59
N CYS A 300 -7.79 -45.03 24.37
CA CYS A 300 -8.21 -45.33 25.73
C CYS A 300 -9.53 -46.14 25.83
N ARG A 301 -10.17 -46.51 24.72
CA ARG A 301 -11.40 -47.32 24.69
C ARG A 301 -11.22 -48.75 24.17
N LEU A 302 -10.00 -49.20 24.02
CA LEU A 302 -9.61 -50.58 23.78
C LEU A 302 -8.93 -51.17 25.02
#